data_138ebc0a564fb2f357dd0218a760f58d
#
_entry.id   138ebc0a564fb2f357dd0218a760f58d
#
_cell.length_a   1.000
_cell.length_b   1.000
_cell.length_c   1.000
_cell.angle_alpha   90.00
_cell.angle_beta   90.00
_cell.angle_gamma   90.00
#
_symmetry.space_group_name_H-M   'P 1'
#
loop_
_entity.id
_entity.type
_entity.pdbx_description
1 polymer ?
#
loop_
_entity_poly.entity_id
_entity_poly.type
_entity_poly.pdbx_seq_one_letter_code
_entity_poly.pdbx_strand_id
1 'polypeptide(L)'
;MPANTSADDISIGRFGRNYGEPQPQHRQRISNKPRHDVLITHPEKDDGIVHVKSLRSESSLLYGLYQFSRPHTILGTILGITSVSTLALNSWTQVSPVFLLEVFKAIVPTFFMNIFVVGLNQIYDVEIDKVNKPYLPLASGVISMKLGVGVVAISLIKSLALGMISGSPALMAALLCLLLFGSLYSIELPFMRWKRDPFLAATTIVISRALVIQFAYFIHIQIYVLGEPLVFSRAVIFAACFMFLFVSVISLFKDIPDVEGDEMHGFKSFSVKLGQERVSDT
;
A
#
# COMPACT_ATOMS: atom_id res chain seq x y z
N MET A 1 23.84 -66.22 50.33
CA MET A 1 24.76 -65.93 51.43
C MET A 1 25.84 -65.02 50.98
N PRO A 2 26.30 -64.17 51.84
CA PRO A 2 25.78 -62.84 52.19
C PRO A 2 26.83 -61.75 51.90
N ALA A 3 26.47 -60.51 52.02
CA ALA A 3 26.86 -59.51 53.00
C ALA A 3 26.74 -58.13 52.34
N ASN A 4 25.88 -57.34 52.76
CA ASN A 4 25.95 -56.23 53.75
C ASN A 4 27.25 -55.44 53.76
N THR A 5 27.12 -54.14 53.45
CA THR A 5 27.62 -52.99 54.21
C THR A 5 27.28 -51.72 53.41
N SER A 6 26.47 -50.91 54.03
CA SER A 6 26.80 -49.78 54.87
C SER A 6 26.73 -48.43 54.09
N ALA A 7 25.79 -47.66 54.51
CA ALA A 7 25.54 -46.27 54.20
C ALA A 7 26.77 -45.40 54.48
N ASP A 8 26.95 -44.40 53.66
CA ASP A 8 27.60 -43.18 54.10
C ASP A 8 26.89 -41.96 53.46
N ASP A 9 26.52 -41.08 54.32
CA ASP A 9 25.89 -39.78 54.14
C ASP A 9 26.71 -38.88 53.21
N ILE A 10 26.07 -38.39 52.15
CA ILE A 10 26.51 -37.19 51.47
C ILE A 10 25.36 -36.18 51.49
N SER A 11 25.52 -35.17 52.32
CA SER A 11 24.68 -34.00 52.45
C SER A 11 24.55 -33.26 51.10
N ILE A 12 23.35 -33.30 50.50
CA ILE A 12 23.02 -32.50 49.34
C ILE A 12 22.63 -31.11 49.82
N GLY A 13 23.51 -30.12 49.58
CA GLY A 13 23.28 -28.71 49.79
C GLY A 13 22.04 -28.24 49.01
N ARG A 14 21.05 -27.74 49.71
CA ARG A 14 19.90 -27.02 49.16
C ARG A 14 20.37 -25.76 48.44
N PHE A 15 20.47 -25.80 47.14
CA PHE A 15 20.47 -24.57 46.32
C PHE A 15 19.05 -24.05 46.27
N GLY A 16 18.73 -23.11 47.15
CA GLY A 16 17.55 -22.29 47.06
C GLY A 16 17.61 -21.40 45.82
N ARG A 17 16.85 -21.70 44.78
CA ARG A 17 16.54 -20.74 43.74
C ARG A 17 15.53 -19.78 44.29
N ASN A 18 16.00 -18.59 44.68
CA ASN A 18 15.15 -17.41 44.85
C ASN A 18 14.53 -17.06 43.47
N TYR A 19 13.29 -17.42 43.29
CA TYR A 19 12.46 -16.77 42.26
C TYR A 19 12.21 -15.35 42.75
N GLY A 20 12.98 -14.41 42.22
CA GLY A 20 12.71 -13.00 42.37
C GLY A 20 11.32 -12.73 41.76
N GLU A 21 10.49 -12.06 42.55
CA GLU A 21 9.21 -11.52 42.09
C GLU A 21 9.45 -10.65 40.86
N PRO A 22 8.58 -10.71 39.81
CA PRO A 22 8.70 -9.82 38.68
C PRO A 22 8.47 -8.38 39.15
N GLN A 23 9.51 -7.57 39.04
CA GLN A 23 9.43 -6.13 39.20
C GLN A 23 8.35 -5.59 38.26
N PRO A 24 7.49 -4.66 38.72
CA PRO A 24 6.49 -4.05 37.87
C PRO A 24 7.22 -3.25 36.78
N GLN A 25 7.04 -3.65 35.54
CA GLN A 25 7.52 -2.92 34.37
C GLN A 25 7.02 -1.48 34.48
N HIS A 26 7.94 -0.56 34.47
CA HIS A 26 7.71 0.87 34.36
C HIS A 26 6.83 1.11 33.11
N ARG A 27 5.53 1.25 33.34
CA ARG A 27 4.65 1.87 32.35
C ARG A 27 5.24 3.25 32.08
N GLN A 28 5.88 3.42 30.96
CA GLN A 28 6.22 4.74 30.46
C GLN A 28 4.88 5.48 30.31
N ARG A 29 4.65 6.39 31.25
CA ARG A 29 3.62 7.41 31.15
C ARG A 29 3.90 8.16 29.87
N ILE A 30 3.11 7.92 28.83
CA ILE A 30 3.04 8.81 27.68
C ILE A 30 2.64 10.16 28.29
N SER A 31 3.64 11.05 28.34
CA SER A 31 3.47 12.43 28.73
C SER A 31 2.50 13.06 27.73
N ASN A 32 1.24 13.18 28.13
CA ASN A 32 0.31 14.12 27.51
C ASN A 32 0.88 15.51 27.74
N LYS A 33 1.74 15.97 26.83
CA LYS A 33 2.03 17.39 26.72
C LYS A 33 0.69 18.10 26.46
N PRO A 34 0.25 19.01 27.32
CA PRO A 34 -0.92 19.80 27.01
C PRO A 34 -0.58 20.62 25.76
N ARG A 35 -1.38 20.46 24.70
CA ARG A 35 -1.42 21.45 23.63
C ARG A 35 -1.70 22.78 24.30
N HIS A 36 -0.83 23.74 24.06
CA HIS A 36 -1.09 25.13 24.40
C HIS A 36 -2.39 25.56 23.71
N ASP A 37 -3.49 25.42 24.43
CA ASP A 37 -4.70 26.18 24.11
C ASP A 37 -4.36 27.63 24.44
N VAL A 38 -4.01 28.37 23.40
CA VAL A 38 -3.98 29.83 23.47
C VAL A 38 -5.43 30.23 23.65
N LEU A 39 -5.79 30.49 24.89
CA LEU A 39 -7.04 31.17 25.27
C LEU A 39 -6.95 32.59 24.71
N ILE A 40 -7.38 32.78 23.48
CA ILE A 40 -7.68 34.09 22.95
C ILE A 40 -9.10 34.43 23.45
N THR A 41 -9.13 35.23 24.50
CA THR A 41 -10.36 35.88 24.94
C THR A 41 -10.76 36.89 23.89
N HIS A 42 -11.90 36.70 23.24
CA HIS A 42 -12.45 37.58 22.23
C HIS A 42 -13.80 38.13 22.61
N PRO A 43 -14.06 39.40 22.27
CA PRO A 43 -15.40 39.91 22.32
C PRO A 43 -16.22 39.34 21.15
N GLU A 44 -17.38 38.95 21.50
CA GLU A 44 -18.59 38.60 20.79
C GLU A 44 -18.67 39.10 19.31
N LYS A 45 -18.53 38.13 18.35
CA LYS A 45 -19.21 38.14 17.04
C LYS A 45 -19.35 36.73 16.53
N ASP A 46 -20.56 36.24 16.45
CA ASP A 46 -20.97 34.86 16.16
C ASP A 46 -20.56 34.36 14.74
N ASP A 47 -20.36 35.29 13.80
CA ASP A 47 -20.08 34.96 12.40
C ASP A 47 -18.63 34.50 12.13
N GLY A 48 -17.67 34.93 12.96
CA GLY A 48 -16.24 34.57 12.82
C GLY A 48 -15.93 33.12 13.20
N ILE A 49 -16.62 32.58 14.19
CA ILE A 49 -16.39 31.21 14.70
C ILE A 49 -16.89 30.17 13.70
N VAL A 50 -18.01 30.43 13.05
CA VAL A 50 -18.58 29.55 12.02
C VAL A 50 -17.65 29.49 10.81
N HIS A 51 -17.10 30.62 10.37
CA HIS A 51 -16.19 30.68 9.23
C HIS A 51 -14.85 29.97 9.49
N VAL A 52 -14.24 30.18 10.64
CA VAL A 52 -12.98 29.49 11.04
C VAL A 52 -13.18 27.99 11.19
N LYS A 53 -14.33 27.55 11.73
CA LYS A 53 -14.67 26.13 11.89
C LYS A 53 -14.91 25.46 10.52
N SER A 54 -15.51 26.18 9.57
CA SER A 54 -15.68 25.74 8.18
C SER A 54 -14.35 25.57 7.48
N LEU A 55 -13.47 26.56 7.50
CA LEU A 55 -12.14 26.50 6.86
C LEU A 55 -11.26 25.38 7.46
N ARG A 56 -11.32 25.15 8.76
CA ARG A 56 -10.57 24.06 9.42
C ARG A 56 -11.14 22.70 9.06
N SER A 57 -12.43 22.57 8.83
CA SER A 57 -13.08 21.35 8.36
C SER A 57 -12.72 21.04 6.91
N GLU A 58 -12.72 22.06 6.03
CA GLU A 58 -12.38 21.90 4.62
C GLU A 58 -10.90 21.53 4.43
N SER A 59 -9.98 22.19 5.12
CA SER A 59 -8.56 21.85 5.07
C SER A 59 -8.29 20.41 5.56
N SER A 60 -9.01 19.96 6.57
CA SER A 60 -8.95 18.58 7.07
C SER A 60 -9.47 17.58 6.04
N LEU A 61 -10.56 17.89 5.34
CA LEU A 61 -11.13 17.05 4.30
C LEU A 61 -10.22 16.94 3.08
N LEU A 62 -9.68 18.03 2.58
CA LEU A 62 -8.74 18.04 1.45
C LEU A 62 -7.48 17.23 1.78
N TYR A 63 -6.93 17.40 2.98
CA TYR A 63 -5.81 16.61 3.44
C TYR A 63 -6.18 15.13 3.56
N GLY A 64 -7.38 14.80 4.05
CA GLY A 64 -7.90 13.45 4.09
C GLY A 64 -8.02 12.81 2.71
N LEU A 65 -8.53 13.54 1.70
CA LEU A 65 -8.60 13.06 0.31
C LEU A 65 -7.20 12.84 -0.30
N TYR A 66 -6.25 13.72 0.00
CA TYR A 66 -4.86 13.55 -0.40
C TYR A 66 -4.27 12.28 0.22
N GLN A 67 -4.43 12.05 1.52
CA GLN A 67 -3.96 10.84 2.19
C GLN A 67 -4.69 9.57 1.69
N PHE A 68 -5.99 9.67 1.38
CA PHE A 68 -6.77 8.59 0.82
C PHE A 68 -6.23 8.10 -0.52
N SER A 69 -5.73 9.00 -1.35
CA SER A 69 -5.12 8.67 -2.65
C SER A 69 -3.78 7.94 -2.55
N ARG A 70 -3.16 7.85 -1.36
CA ARG A 70 -1.82 7.28 -1.13
C ARG A 70 -0.78 7.80 -2.13
N PRO A 71 -0.39 9.08 -2.07
CA PRO A 71 0.40 9.76 -3.10
C PRO A 71 1.74 9.10 -3.42
N HIS A 72 2.35 8.39 -2.46
CA HIS A 72 3.57 7.63 -2.69
C HIS A 72 3.38 6.49 -3.72
N THR A 73 2.20 5.86 -3.77
CA THR A 73 1.90 4.82 -4.77
C THR A 73 1.69 5.42 -6.16
N ILE A 74 1.11 6.61 -6.22
CA ILE A 74 0.91 7.38 -7.45
C ILE A 74 2.27 7.78 -8.05
N LEU A 75 3.16 8.32 -7.22
CA LEU A 75 4.51 8.69 -7.64
C LEU A 75 5.26 7.52 -8.26
N GLY A 76 5.25 6.36 -7.59
CA GLY A 76 5.86 5.14 -8.11
C GLY A 76 5.26 4.69 -9.45
N THR A 77 3.95 4.86 -9.64
CA THR A 77 3.26 4.55 -10.90
C THR A 77 3.67 5.51 -12.02
N ILE A 78 3.70 6.82 -11.75
CA ILE A 78 4.13 7.86 -12.70
C ILE A 78 5.57 7.60 -13.15
N LEU A 79 6.48 7.36 -12.21
CA LEU A 79 7.88 7.07 -12.51
C LEU A 79 8.01 5.80 -13.36
N GLY A 80 7.26 4.74 -13.05
CA GLY A 80 7.25 3.50 -13.81
C GLY A 80 6.78 3.71 -15.25
N ILE A 81 5.66 4.41 -15.45
CA ILE A 81 5.12 4.71 -16.79
C ILE A 81 6.09 5.59 -17.58
N THR A 82 6.60 6.66 -16.98
CA THR A 82 7.54 7.57 -17.64
C THR A 82 8.81 6.84 -18.03
N SER A 83 9.37 6.03 -17.15
CA SER A 83 10.57 5.24 -17.38
C SER A 83 10.37 4.27 -18.56
N VAL A 84 9.31 3.47 -18.55
CA VAL A 84 9.07 2.50 -19.63
C VAL A 84 8.71 3.19 -20.95
N SER A 85 8.08 4.35 -20.90
CA SER A 85 7.79 5.16 -22.09
C SER A 85 9.09 5.66 -22.76
N THR A 86 10.09 6.04 -21.96
CA THR A 86 11.40 6.44 -22.49
C THR A 86 12.18 5.25 -23.05
N LEU A 87 12.01 4.04 -22.49
CA LEU A 87 12.63 2.82 -23.03
C LEU A 87 12.02 2.36 -24.37
N ALA A 88 10.83 2.86 -24.73
CA ALA A 88 10.20 2.59 -26.03
C ALA A 88 10.76 3.45 -27.16
N LEU A 89 11.55 4.49 -26.87
CA LEU A 89 12.15 5.36 -27.86
C LEU A 89 13.34 4.69 -28.53
N ASN A 90 13.41 4.77 -29.86
CA ASN A 90 14.57 4.35 -30.63
C ASN A 90 15.65 5.44 -30.71
N SER A 91 15.23 6.72 -30.60
CA SER A 91 16.12 7.88 -30.61
C SER A 91 15.52 9.01 -29.76
N TRP A 92 16.39 9.80 -29.15
CA TRP A 92 15.98 11.01 -28.42
C TRP A 92 15.28 12.06 -29.29
N THR A 93 15.43 11.99 -30.60
CA THR A 93 14.74 12.85 -31.57
C THR A 93 13.22 12.62 -31.58
N GLN A 94 12.74 11.46 -31.10
CA GLN A 94 11.33 11.13 -30.97
C GLN A 94 10.66 11.83 -29.77
N VAL A 95 11.43 12.40 -28.85
CA VAL A 95 10.90 13.18 -27.74
C VAL A 95 10.34 14.51 -28.30
N SER A 96 9.04 14.56 -28.45
CA SER A 96 8.30 15.71 -28.97
C SER A 96 7.23 16.15 -27.97
N PRO A 97 6.68 17.36 -28.10
CA PRO A 97 5.52 17.76 -27.29
C PRO A 97 4.33 16.80 -27.42
N VAL A 98 4.15 16.19 -28.59
CA VAL A 98 3.11 15.18 -28.83
C VAL A 98 3.40 13.92 -28.02
N PHE A 99 4.64 13.41 -28.05
CA PHE A 99 5.04 12.28 -27.24
C PHE A 99 4.78 12.53 -25.73
N LEU A 100 5.18 13.68 -25.21
CA LEU A 100 4.96 14.04 -23.81
C LEU A 100 3.46 14.12 -23.47
N LEU A 101 2.65 14.65 -24.38
CA LEU A 101 1.19 14.70 -24.22
C LEU A 101 0.59 13.29 -24.17
N GLU A 102 1.04 12.37 -25.02
CA GLU A 102 0.55 10.99 -25.06
C GLU A 102 0.97 10.21 -23.80
N VAL A 103 2.19 10.40 -23.31
CA VAL A 103 2.61 9.85 -21.99
C VAL A 103 1.73 10.40 -20.87
N PHE A 104 1.42 11.68 -20.88
CA PHE A 104 0.51 12.29 -19.91
C PHE A 104 -0.91 11.70 -20.01
N LYS A 105 -1.43 11.52 -21.23
CA LYS A 105 -2.74 10.87 -21.47
C LYS A 105 -2.76 9.40 -20.98
N ALA A 106 -1.65 8.71 -20.93
CA ALA A 106 -1.56 7.37 -20.33
C ALA A 106 -1.49 7.43 -18.79
N ILE A 107 -0.81 8.44 -18.24
CA ILE A 107 -0.69 8.64 -16.78
C ILE A 107 -2.04 8.96 -16.14
N VAL A 108 -2.85 9.85 -16.75
CA VAL A 108 -4.09 10.34 -16.13
C VAL A 108 -5.12 9.23 -15.86
N PRO A 109 -5.50 8.35 -16.79
CA PRO A 109 -6.40 7.24 -16.49
C PRO A 109 -5.80 6.28 -15.46
N THR A 110 -4.49 6.05 -15.49
CA THR A 110 -3.80 5.19 -14.53
C THR A 110 -3.77 5.81 -13.13
N PHE A 111 -3.66 7.11 -13.03
CA PHE A 111 -3.80 7.85 -11.77
C PHE A 111 -5.17 7.58 -11.13
N PHE A 112 -6.26 7.68 -11.89
CA PHE A 112 -7.59 7.37 -11.39
C PHE A 112 -7.74 5.88 -11.05
N MET A 113 -7.16 4.97 -11.84
CA MET A 113 -7.13 3.54 -11.52
C MET A 113 -6.36 3.28 -10.22
N ASN A 114 -5.26 3.97 -9.97
CA ASN A 114 -4.53 3.84 -8.72
C ASN A 114 -5.37 4.29 -7.52
N ILE A 115 -6.12 5.41 -7.63
CA ILE A 115 -7.04 5.84 -6.56
C ILE A 115 -8.13 4.80 -6.34
N PHE A 116 -8.69 4.21 -7.41
CA PHE A 116 -9.65 3.12 -7.31
C PHE A 116 -9.05 1.93 -6.52
N VAL A 117 -7.89 1.44 -6.90
CA VAL A 117 -7.26 0.26 -6.28
C VAL A 117 -6.94 0.49 -4.81
N VAL A 118 -6.28 1.62 -4.49
CA VAL A 118 -5.90 1.92 -3.09
C VAL A 118 -7.09 2.30 -2.23
N GLY A 119 -8.09 2.95 -2.81
CA GLY A 119 -9.33 3.30 -2.12
C GLY A 119 -10.20 2.09 -1.85
N LEU A 120 -10.33 1.19 -2.84
CA LEU A 120 -11.04 -0.09 -2.68
C LEU A 120 -10.40 -0.92 -1.54
N ASN A 121 -9.07 -0.98 -1.49
CA ASN A 121 -8.37 -1.65 -0.40
C ASN A 121 -8.72 -1.04 0.95
N GLN A 122 -8.68 0.29 1.09
CA GLN A 122 -9.02 0.98 2.34
C GLN A 122 -10.48 0.77 2.76
N ILE A 123 -11.43 0.67 1.81
CA ILE A 123 -12.85 0.42 2.10
C ILE A 123 -13.04 -0.96 2.74
N TYR A 124 -12.38 -1.99 2.20
CA TYR A 124 -12.49 -3.35 2.72
C TYR A 124 -11.64 -3.62 3.95
N ASP A 125 -10.68 -2.74 4.26
CA ASP A 125 -9.72 -2.92 5.34
C ASP A 125 -9.95 -2.02 6.54
N VAL A 126 -11.03 -1.25 6.59
CA VAL A 126 -11.25 -0.24 7.65
C VAL A 126 -11.03 -0.79 9.05
N GLU A 127 -11.57 -1.98 9.37
CA GLU A 127 -11.42 -2.55 10.71
C GLU A 127 -9.97 -2.98 11.01
N ILE A 128 -9.28 -3.53 10.03
CA ILE A 128 -7.87 -3.91 10.14
C ILE A 128 -6.99 -2.65 10.24
N ASP A 129 -7.29 -1.65 9.42
CA ASP A 129 -6.55 -0.39 9.40
C ASP A 129 -6.73 0.43 10.69
N LYS A 130 -7.84 0.25 11.44
CA LYS A 130 -7.98 0.83 12.78
C LYS A 130 -6.91 0.33 13.76
N VAL A 131 -6.43 -0.89 13.59
CA VAL A 131 -5.36 -1.49 14.39
C VAL A 131 -3.99 -1.12 13.82
N ASN A 132 -3.76 -1.45 12.53
CA ASN A 132 -2.44 -1.32 11.90
C ASN A 132 -2.10 0.11 11.50
N LYS A 133 -3.08 0.88 11.01
CA LYS A 133 -2.90 2.22 10.40
C LYS A 133 -4.00 3.19 10.81
N PRO A 134 -4.18 3.48 12.12
CA PRO A 134 -5.28 4.30 12.62
C PRO A 134 -5.27 5.74 12.09
N TYR A 135 -4.17 6.17 11.46
CA TYR A 135 -4.02 7.47 10.82
C TYR A 135 -4.65 7.55 9.42
N LEU A 136 -5.03 6.40 8.81
CA LEU A 136 -5.67 6.42 7.48
C LEU A 136 -7.04 7.09 7.53
N PRO A 137 -7.42 7.81 6.48
CA PRO A 137 -8.59 8.68 6.50
C PRO A 137 -9.92 8.00 6.79
N LEU A 138 -10.14 6.77 6.32
CA LEU A 138 -11.33 6.00 6.64
C LEU A 138 -11.26 5.41 8.06
N ALA A 139 -10.11 4.89 8.47
CA ALA A 139 -9.92 4.31 9.79
C ALA A 139 -10.04 5.36 10.91
N SER A 140 -9.52 6.58 10.68
CA SER A 140 -9.61 7.72 11.60
C SER A 140 -10.97 8.44 11.58
N GLY A 141 -11.82 8.16 10.58
CA GLY A 141 -13.10 8.84 10.39
C GLY A 141 -13.03 10.26 9.80
N VAL A 142 -11.84 10.71 9.35
CA VAL A 142 -11.66 12.00 8.64
C VAL A 142 -12.46 12.03 7.34
N ILE A 143 -12.53 10.88 6.65
CA ILE A 143 -13.40 10.68 5.49
C ILE A 143 -14.50 9.68 5.86
N SER A 144 -15.75 10.03 5.54
CA SER A 144 -16.87 9.10 5.72
C SER A 144 -16.82 7.96 4.70
N MET A 145 -17.33 6.80 5.08
CA MET A 145 -17.43 5.63 4.19
C MET A 145 -18.16 5.97 2.87
N LYS A 146 -19.26 6.74 2.95
CA LYS A 146 -20.02 7.17 1.76
C LYS A 146 -19.17 7.98 0.80
N LEU A 147 -18.36 8.92 1.32
CA LEU A 147 -17.46 9.73 0.52
C LEU A 147 -16.34 8.86 -0.10
N GLY A 148 -15.74 7.96 0.69
CA GLY A 148 -14.74 7.01 0.20
C GLY A 148 -15.24 6.16 -0.96
N VAL A 149 -16.43 5.58 -0.83
CA VAL A 149 -17.08 4.80 -1.92
C VAL A 149 -17.35 5.67 -3.13
N GLY A 150 -17.83 6.92 -2.94
CA GLY A 150 -18.05 7.86 -4.04
C GLY A 150 -16.77 8.19 -4.81
N VAL A 151 -15.67 8.47 -4.10
CA VAL A 151 -14.36 8.74 -4.71
C VAL A 151 -13.86 7.55 -5.52
N VAL A 152 -13.97 6.33 -4.97
CA VAL A 152 -13.57 5.09 -5.65
C VAL A 152 -14.39 4.86 -6.92
N ALA A 153 -15.73 4.99 -6.85
CA ALA A 153 -16.61 4.81 -8.00
C ALA A 153 -16.34 5.83 -9.11
N ILE A 154 -16.22 7.11 -8.77
CA ILE A 154 -15.91 8.18 -9.73
C ILE A 154 -14.53 7.95 -10.36
N SER A 155 -13.54 7.51 -9.58
CA SER A 155 -12.20 7.24 -10.08
C SER A 155 -12.20 6.07 -11.08
N LEU A 156 -12.94 5.00 -10.81
CA LEU A 156 -13.10 3.90 -11.75
C LEU A 156 -13.72 4.36 -13.08
N ILE A 157 -14.85 5.09 -13.00
CA ILE A 157 -15.55 5.59 -14.18
C ILE A 157 -14.62 6.50 -15.00
N LYS A 158 -13.93 7.44 -14.37
CA LYS A 158 -12.98 8.33 -15.06
C LYS A 158 -11.84 7.56 -15.70
N SER A 159 -11.27 6.58 -14.99
CA SER A 159 -10.17 5.77 -15.51
C SER A 159 -10.58 5.03 -16.79
N LEU A 160 -11.69 4.31 -16.75
CA LEU A 160 -12.16 3.52 -17.90
C LEU A 160 -12.60 4.42 -19.06
N ALA A 161 -13.31 5.51 -18.80
CA ALA A 161 -13.73 6.47 -19.83
C ALA A 161 -12.51 7.09 -20.54
N LEU A 162 -11.50 7.55 -19.81
CA LEU A 162 -10.27 8.10 -20.38
C LEU A 162 -9.46 7.02 -21.11
N GLY A 163 -9.44 5.79 -20.60
CA GLY A 163 -8.83 4.66 -21.29
C GLY A 163 -9.51 4.37 -22.65
N MET A 164 -10.83 4.40 -22.72
CA MET A 164 -11.55 4.26 -23.99
C MET A 164 -11.27 5.42 -24.95
N ILE A 165 -11.27 6.66 -24.46
CA ILE A 165 -10.99 7.84 -25.27
C ILE A 165 -9.58 7.83 -25.85
N SER A 166 -8.61 7.19 -25.17
CA SER A 166 -7.22 7.08 -25.67
C SER A 166 -7.13 6.30 -26.98
N GLY A 167 -8.11 5.45 -27.30
CA GLY A 167 -8.11 4.61 -28.50
C GLY A 167 -7.02 3.52 -28.51
N SER A 168 -6.31 3.31 -27.40
CA SER A 168 -5.25 2.31 -27.29
C SER A 168 -5.74 1.03 -26.59
N PRO A 169 -5.87 -0.09 -27.31
CA PRO A 169 -6.19 -1.38 -26.71
C PRO A 169 -5.18 -1.83 -25.64
N ALA A 170 -3.89 -1.51 -25.82
CA ALA A 170 -2.85 -1.84 -24.84
C ALA A 170 -3.04 -1.10 -23.54
N LEU A 171 -3.35 0.22 -23.57
CA LEU A 171 -3.65 1.00 -22.38
C LEU A 171 -4.94 0.50 -21.71
N MET A 172 -5.99 0.24 -22.49
CA MET A 172 -7.23 -0.30 -21.94
C MET A 172 -7.01 -1.67 -21.28
N ALA A 173 -6.25 -2.57 -21.90
CA ALA A 173 -5.89 -3.86 -21.32
C ALA A 173 -5.13 -3.70 -19.99
N ALA A 174 -4.20 -2.73 -19.92
CA ALA A 174 -3.51 -2.40 -18.66
C ALA A 174 -4.48 -1.99 -17.56
N LEU A 175 -5.42 -1.07 -17.86
CA LEU A 175 -6.41 -0.60 -16.89
C LEU A 175 -7.35 -1.74 -16.45
N LEU A 176 -7.79 -2.60 -17.36
CA LEU A 176 -8.63 -3.76 -17.03
C LEU A 176 -7.88 -4.80 -16.19
N CYS A 177 -6.60 -5.05 -16.47
CA CYS A 177 -5.77 -5.90 -15.63
C CYS A 177 -5.60 -5.31 -14.21
N LEU A 178 -5.33 -4.01 -14.09
CA LEU A 178 -5.23 -3.35 -12.79
C LEU A 178 -6.56 -3.36 -12.01
N LEU A 179 -7.69 -3.17 -12.71
CA LEU A 179 -9.02 -3.31 -12.14
C LEU A 179 -9.24 -4.73 -11.61
N LEU A 180 -8.95 -5.74 -12.44
CA LEU A 180 -9.13 -7.15 -12.07
C LEU A 180 -8.28 -7.52 -10.86
N PHE A 181 -6.97 -7.28 -10.92
CA PHE A 181 -6.06 -7.64 -9.83
C PHE A 181 -6.29 -6.83 -8.56
N GLY A 182 -6.62 -5.53 -8.67
CA GLY A 182 -6.99 -4.71 -7.52
C GLY A 182 -8.28 -5.19 -6.84
N SER A 183 -9.25 -5.65 -7.63
CA SER A 183 -10.52 -6.23 -7.14
C SER A 183 -10.29 -7.59 -6.48
N LEU A 184 -9.57 -8.51 -7.14
CA LEU A 184 -9.21 -9.83 -6.60
C LEU A 184 -8.43 -9.70 -5.29
N TYR A 185 -7.56 -8.72 -5.19
CA TYR A 185 -6.76 -8.45 -3.99
C TYR A 185 -7.61 -8.01 -2.80
N SER A 186 -8.59 -7.12 -3.01
CA SER A 186 -9.25 -6.37 -1.93
C SER A 186 -10.64 -6.90 -1.56
N ILE A 187 -11.47 -7.31 -2.54
CA ILE A 187 -12.90 -7.60 -2.35
C ILE A 187 -13.08 -8.89 -1.54
N GLU A 188 -13.99 -8.85 -0.57
CA GLU A 188 -14.31 -9.99 0.29
C GLU A 188 -15.48 -10.79 -0.27
N LEU A 189 -15.17 -11.62 -1.28
CA LEU A 189 -16.10 -12.58 -1.90
C LEU A 189 -15.42 -13.96 -1.99
N PRO A 190 -16.21 -15.05 -2.21
CA PRO A 190 -15.64 -16.37 -2.47
C PRO A 190 -14.60 -16.32 -3.60
N PHE A 191 -13.45 -16.97 -3.39
CA PHE A 191 -12.28 -17.00 -4.30
C PHE A 191 -11.58 -15.66 -4.54
N MET A 192 -12.01 -14.58 -3.90
CA MET A 192 -11.35 -13.26 -3.90
C MET A 192 -10.61 -13.02 -2.58
N ARG A 193 -10.24 -11.75 -2.30
CA ARG A 193 -9.45 -11.36 -1.12
C ARG A 193 -8.08 -12.02 -1.08
N TRP A 194 -7.40 -12.02 -2.21
CA TRP A 194 -6.11 -12.67 -2.40
C TRP A 194 -5.03 -12.18 -1.43
N LYS A 195 -5.20 -11.00 -0.85
CA LYS A 195 -4.29 -10.50 0.18
C LYS A 195 -4.24 -11.37 1.46
N ARG A 196 -5.22 -12.27 1.68
CA ARG A 196 -5.20 -13.22 2.80
C ARG A 196 -4.14 -14.32 2.65
N ASP A 197 -3.77 -14.63 1.41
CA ASP A 197 -2.71 -15.57 1.10
C ASP A 197 -1.45 -14.82 0.67
N PRO A 198 -0.30 -15.04 1.33
CA PRO A 198 0.91 -14.29 1.06
C PRO A 198 1.46 -14.49 -0.35
N PHE A 199 1.27 -15.69 -0.92
CA PHE A 199 1.70 -15.99 -2.27
C PHE A 199 0.83 -15.28 -3.31
N LEU A 200 -0.49 -15.34 -3.17
CA LEU A 200 -1.43 -14.64 -4.05
C LEU A 200 -1.28 -13.12 -3.94
N ALA A 201 -1.07 -12.60 -2.72
CA ALA A 201 -0.79 -11.19 -2.49
C ALA A 201 0.46 -10.72 -3.23
N ALA A 202 1.58 -11.43 -3.06
CA ALA A 202 2.83 -11.12 -3.75
C ALA A 202 2.69 -11.24 -5.27
N THR A 203 2.07 -12.32 -5.76
CA THR A 203 1.81 -12.55 -7.18
C THR A 203 1.01 -11.40 -7.81
N THR A 204 -0.06 -10.95 -7.15
CA THR A 204 -0.87 -9.81 -7.62
C THR A 204 -0.05 -8.55 -7.79
N ILE A 205 0.79 -8.23 -6.80
CA ILE A 205 1.63 -7.03 -6.81
C ILE A 205 2.69 -7.13 -7.91
N VAL A 206 3.35 -8.30 -8.03
CA VAL A 206 4.39 -8.55 -9.04
C VAL A 206 3.80 -8.46 -10.44
N ILE A 207 2.69 -9.14 -10.73
CA ILE A 207 2.05 -9.08 -12.06
C ILE A 207 1.68 -7.63 -12.40
N SER A 208 1.03 -6.92 -11.49
CA SER A 208 0.58 -5.55 -11.73
C SER A 208 1.75 -4.60 -11.99
N ARG A 209 2.83 -4.67 -11.22
CA ARG A 209 3.94 -3.70 -11.24
C ARG A 209 5.07 -4.07 -12.21
N ALA A 210 5.42 -5.36 -12.28
CA ALA A 210 6.54 -5.82 -13.10
C ALA A 210 6.15 -6.26 -14.51
N LEU A 211 4.90 -6.70 -14.72
CA LEU A 211 4.47 -7.14 -16.04
C LEU A 211 3.52 -6.13 -16.68
N VAL A 212 2.38 -5.81 -16.04
CA VAL A 212 1.36 -4.93 -16.64
C VAL A 212 1.94 -3.54 -16.91
N ILE A 213 2.55 -2.90 -15.91
CA ILE A 213 3.14 -1.56 -16.08
C ILE A 213 4.28 -1.59 -17.11
N GLN A 214 5.13 -2.60 -17.08
CA GLN A 214 6.30 -2.60 -17.99
C GLN A 214 5.89 -2.90 -19.44
N PHE A 215 5.10 -3.92 -19.69
CA PHE A 215 4.82 -4.36 -21.06
C PHE A 215 3.66 -3.63 -21.70
N ALA A 216 2.54 -3.42 -21.01
CA ALA A 216 1.37 -2.81 -21.64
C ALA A 216 1.62 -1.32 -21.99
N TYR A 217 2.32 -0.58 -21.14
CA TYR A 217 2.68 0.82 -21.43
C TYR A 217 3.79 0.91 -22.48
N PHE A 218 4.74 -0.02 -22.50
CA PHE A 218 5.70 -0.11 -23.59
C PHE A 218 4.99 -0.33 -24.94
N ILE A 219 4.07 -1.28 -25.01
CA ILE A 219 3.28 -1.57 -26.22
C ILE A 219 2.44 -0.35 -26.61
N HIS A 220 1.80 0.31 -25.61
CA HIS A 220 1.04 1.52 -25.87
C HIS A 220 1.89 2.59 -26.56
N ILE A 221 3.06 2.90 -26.03
CA ILE A 221 3.94 3.93 -26.60
C ILE A 221 4.46 3.49 -27.95
N GLN A 222 5.01 2.29 -28.08
CA GLN A 222 5.69 1.87 -29.31
C GLN A 222 4.71 1.76 -30.49
N ILE A 223 3.55 1.10 -30.28
CA ILE A 223 2.60 0.87 -31.36
C ILE A 223 1.66 2.08 -31.57
N TYR A 224 1.05 2.58 -30.50
CA TYR A 224 -0.06 3.54 -30.63
C TYR A 224 0.36 5.00 -30.58
N VAL A 225 1.55 5.30 -30.05
CA VAL A 225 2.07 6.68 -30.00
C VAL A 225 3.13 6.91 -31.08
N LEU A 226 4.11 6.01 -31.19
CA LEU A 226 5.22 6.14 -32.15
C LEU A 226 4.91 5.53 -33.53
N GLY A 227 3.91 4.64 -33.62
CA GLY A 227 3.61 3.93 -34.88
C GLY A 227 4.68 2.92 -35.32
N GLU A 228 5.52 2.50 -34.39
CA GLU A 228 6.64 1.59 -34.63
C GLU A 228 6.22 0.11 -34.47
N PRO A 229 6.88 -0.81 -35.15
CA PRO A 229 6.64 -2.24 -34.95
C PRO A 229 7.03 -2.65 -33.53
N LEU A 230 6.27 -3.58 -32.93
CA LEU A 230 6.55 -4.08 -31.59
C LEU A 230 7.87 -4.88 -31.57
N VAL A 231 8.87 -4.33 -30.90
CA VAL A 231 10.16 -4.99 -30.69
C VAL A 231 10.56 -4.81 -29.22
N PHE A 232 10.52 -5.89 -28.46
CA PHE A 232 10.99 -5.85 -27.08
C PHE A 232 12.51 -5.70 -27.03
N SER A 233 12.96 -4.49 -26.71
CA SER A 233 14.37 -4.19 -26.53
C SER A 233 14.95 -4.91 -25.30
N ARG A 234 16.28 -5.16 -25.32
CA ARG A 234 16.97 -5.71 -24.13
C ARG A 234 16.76 -4.85 -22.90
N ALA A 235 16.62 -3.53 -23.08
CA ALA A 235 16.41 -2.58 -22.00
C ALA A 235 15.06 -2.78 -21.29
N VAL A 236 13.96 -2.97 -22.04
CA VAL A 236 12.64 -3.21 -21.42
C VAL A 236 12.58 -4.58 -20.75
N ILE A 237 13.21 -5.60 -21.32
CA ILE A 237 13.29 -6.93 -20.69
C ILE A 237 14.08 -6.83 -19.38
N PHE A 238 15.23 -6.15 -19.40
CA PHE A 238 16.00 -5.92 -18.17
C PHE A 238 15.20 -5.14 -17.12
N ALA A 239 14.49 -4.07 -17.52
CA ALA A 239 13.65 -3.31 -16.62
C ALA A 239 12.53 -4.17 -15.99
N ALA A 240 11.88 -5.03 -16.79
CA ALA A 240 10.85 -5.95 -16.29
C ALA A 240 11.43 -6.98 -15.31
N CYS A 241 12.61 -7.58 -15.61
CA CYS A 241 13.30 -8.49 -14.70
C CYS A 241 13.74 -7.79 -13.41
N PHE A 242 14.29 -6.59 -13.50
CA PHE A 242 14.66 -5.78 -12.34
C PHE A 242 13.43 -5.48 -11.47
N MET A 243 12.35 -5.01 -12.09
CA MET A 243 11.11 -4.71 -11.37
C MET A 243 10.48 -5.96 -10.76
N PHE A 244 10.59 -7.12 -11.44
CA PHE A 244 10.15 -8.38 -10.87
C PHE A 244 10.85 -8.70 -9.55
N LEU A 245 12.18 -8.64 -9.52
CA LEU A 245 12.97 -8.88 -8.31
C LEU A 245 12.69 -7.82 -7.24
N PHE A 246 12.72 -6.55 -7.61
CA PHE A 246 12.53 -5.43 -6.68
C PHE A 246 11.14 -5.45 -6.02
N VAL A 247 10.08 -5.67 -6.81
CA VAL A 247 8.71 -5.74 -6.30
C VAL A 247 8.47 -7.01 -5.50
N SER A 248 9.15 -8.12 -5.83
CA SER A 248 9.10 -9.35 -5.02
C SER A 248 9.65 -9.10 -3.61
N VAL A 249 10.80 -8.43 -3.51
CA VAL A 249 11.35 -8.02 -2.22
C VAL A 249 10.39 -7.11 -1.46
N ILE A 250 9.88 -6.05 -2.09
CA ILE A 250 8.91 -5.14 -1.46
C ILE A 250 7.69 -5.91 -0.94
N SER A 251 7.16 -6.87 -1.73
CA SER A 251 5.97 -7.63 -1.34
C SER A 251 6.19 -8.55 -0.15
N LEU A 252 7.44 -8.95 0.14
CA LEU A 252 7.79 -9.70 1.34
C LEU A 252 7.84 -8.80 2.59
N PHE A 253 8.40 -7.60 2.44
CA PHE A 253 8.65 -6.71 3.57
C PHE A 253 7.49 -5.77 3.92
N LYS A 254 6.55 -5.55 3.00
CA LYS A 254 5.44 -4.59 3.20
C LYS A 254 4.51 -4.90 4.38
N ASP A 255 4.41 -6.18 4.75
CA ASP A 255 3.50 -6.67 5.78
C ASP A 255 4.17 -6.74 7.18
N ILE A 256 5.47 -6.40 7.30
CA ILE A 256 6.17 -6.38 8.59
C ILE A 256 5.48 -5.45 9.61
N PRO A 257 5.10 -4.22 9.27
CA PRO A 257 4.44 -3.34 10.22
C PRO A 257 2.98 -3.72 10.50
N ASP A 258 2.39 -4.64 9.74
CA ASP A 258 0.96 -4.97 9.78
C ASP A 258 0.67 -6.28 10.56
N VAL A 259 1.69 -6.92 11.16
CA VAL A 259 1.60 -8.26 11.79
C VAL A 259 0.49 -8.36 12.83
N GLU A 260 0.34 -7.36 13.73
CA GLU A 260 -0.62 -7.41 14.82
C GLU A 260 -2.07 -7.46 14.31
N GLY A 261 -2.45 -6.54 13.42
CA GLY A 261 -3.81 -6.52 12.87
C GLY A 261 -4.06 -7.67 11.89
N ASP A 262 -3.06 -8.09 11.14
CA ASP A 262 -3.17 -9.23 10.22
C ASP A 262 -3.44 -10.53 11.01
N GLU A 263 -2.72 -10.78 12.10
CA GLU A 263 -2.91 -11.94 12.96
C GLU A 263 -4.30 -11.93 13.60
N MET A 264 -4.74 -10.80 14.17
CA MET A 264 -6.06 -10.63 14.78
C MET A 264 -7.22 -10.90 13.81
N HIS A 265 -7.02 -10.62 12.51
CA HIS A 265 -8.04 -10.83 11.48
C HIS A 265 -7.83 -12.11 10.63
N GLY A 266 -6.92 -12.99 11.07
CA GLY A 266 -6.68 -14.30 10.45
C GLY A 266 -5.96 -14.25 9.10
N PHE A 267 -5.22 -13.18 8.82
CA PHE A 267 -4.35 -13.09 7.63
C PHE A 267 -3.07 -13.87 7.86
N LYS A 268 -2.64 -14.61 6.83
CA LYS A 268 -1.44 -15.46 6.89
C LYS A 268 -0.30 -14.84 6.10
N SER A 269 0.00 -13.54 6.31
CA SER A 269 1.13 -12.88 5.64
C SER A 269 2.45 -13.60 5.94
N PHE A 270 3.49 -13.38 5.13
CA PHE A 270 4.82 -13.94 5.40
C PHE A 270 5.33 -13.50 6.77
N SER A 271 5.09 -12.24 7.12
CA SER A 271 5.50 -11.65 8.39
C SER A 271 4.79 -12.30 9.59
N VAL A 272 3.51 -12.67 9.45
CA VAL A 272 2.76 -13.43 10.49
C VAL A 272 3.29 -14.85 10.61
N LYS A 273 3.56 -15.55 9.48
CA LYS A 273 4.03 -16.95 9.49
C LYS A 273 5.44 -17.11 10.03
N LEU A 274 6.35 -16.22 9.71
CA LEU A 274 7.77 -16.31 10.06
C LEU A 274 8.11 -15.59 11.36
N GLY A 275 7.24 -14.70 11.82
CA GLY A 275 7.51 -13.74 12.88
C GLY A 275 8.28 -12.51 12.36
N GLN A 276 8.02 -11.37 12.97
CA GLN A 276 8.56 -10.09 12.53
C GLN A 276 10.09 -10.04 12.52
N GLU A 277 10.75 -10.63 13.55
CA GLU A 277 12.20 -10.66 13.67
C GLU A 277 12.87 -11.48 12.55
N ARG A 278 12.35 -12.66 12.23
CA ARG A 278 12.94 -13.52 11.18
C ARG A 278 12.85 -12.93 9.78
N VAL A 279 11.79 -12.15 9.50
CA VAL A 279 11.64 -11.51 8.19
C VAL A 279 12.58 -10.31 8.04
N SER A 280 12.89 -9.61 9.13
CA SER A 280 13.84 -8.48 9.09
C SER A 280 15.31 -8.93 8.98
N ASP A 281 15.62 -10.19 9.34
CA ASP A 281 16.97 -10.76 9.29
C ASP A 281 17.32 -11.43 7.94
N THR A 282 16.37 -11.45 6.98
CA THR A 282 16.53 -12.02 5.63
C THR A 282 16.79 -10.95 4.59
#